data_c769a25ea1e0e485f78afe17f492cf0a
#
_entry.id   c769a25ea1e0e485f78afe17f492cf0a
#
_cell.length_a   1.000
_cell.length_b   1.000
_cell.length_c   1.000
_cell.angle_alpha   90.00
_cell.angle_beta   90.00
_cell.angle_gamma   90.00
#
_symmetry.space_group_name_H-M   'P 1'
#
loop_
_entity.id
_entity.type
_entity.pdbx_description
1 polymer ?
#
loop_
_entity_poly.entity_id
_entity_poly.type
_entity_poly.pdbx_seq_one_letter_code
_entity_poly.pdbx_strand_id
1 'polypeptide(L)'
;EINEQAIAKHGKNGTGLEIHILAKQFDWSARYAGNDKIFAQQDIRFADKSNNPFGLDPNDTSIDDVLVLAAKDRKGAIVVPKDTAVALKITSMDVIHSFKVLPLRVCKDAIPGLQLPIHFEVKTKYLEPKEENKDGEHVFLITCAQLCGDGHGSMNGYLKVISKEKFKQWLEAKSNAAQQARRENLAAA
;
A
#
# COMPACT_ATOMS: atom_id res chain seq x y z
N GLU A 1 -10.08 3.75 -22.50
CA GLU A 1 -10.83 4.64 -21.57
C GLU A 1 -10.93 3.94 -20.23
N ILE A 2 -10.23 4.47 -19.22
CA ILE A 2 -10.38 4.01 -17.84
C ILE A 2 -11.77 4.42 -17.42
N ASN A 3 -12.62 3.44 -17.17
CA ASN A 3 -14.01 3.66 -16.83
C ASN A 3 -14.08 4.45 -15.50
N GLU A 4 -14.42 5.75 -15.59
CA GLU A 4 -14.62 6.62 -14.41
C GLU A 4 -15.62 6.04 -13.42
N GLN A 5 -16.57 5.22 -13.88
CA GLN A 5 -17.52 4.48 -13.03
C GLN A 5 -16.82 3.39 -12.18
N ALA A 6 -15.70 2.83 -12.64
CA ALA A 6 -14.88 1.92 -11.81
C ALA A 6 -14.15 2.70 -10.71
N ILE A 7 -13.64 3.90 -11.02
CA ILE A 7 -13.01 4.80 -10.05
C ILE A 7 -14.01 5.26 -8.99
N ALA A 8 -15.23 5.65 -9.40
CA ALA A 8 -16.32 6.04 -8.48
C ALA A 8 -16.77 4.89 -7.56
N LYS A 9 -16.68 3.64 -8.05
CA LYS A 9 -16.97 2.44 -7.24
C LYS A 9 -15.91 2.12 -6.19
N HIS A 10 -14.70 2.63 -6.36
CA HIS A 10 -13.51 2.34 -5.53
C HIS A 10 -12.98 3.56 -4.77
N GLY A 11 -13.49 4.77 -5.02
CA GLY A 11 -13.09 6.02 -4.37
C GLY A 11 -13.98 6.42 -3.19
N LYS A 12 -13.84 7.66 -2.74
CA LYS A 12 -14.41 8.29 -1.52
C LYS A 12 -15.86 7.93 -1.14
N ASN A 13 -16.67 7.39 -2.06
CA ASN A 13 -18.08 7.02 -1.82
C ASN A 13 -18.37 5.54 -2.15
N GLY A 14 -17.35 4.72 -2.44
CA GLY A 14 -17.51 3.31 -2.81
C GLY A 14 -17.18 2.33 -1.67
N THR A 15 -17.58 1.08 -1.84
CA THR A 15 -17.24 -0.02 -0.92
C THR A 15 -15.82 -0.57 -1.11
N GLY A 16 -14.99 0.08 -1.93
CA GLY A 16 -13.64 -0.33 -2.27
C GLY A 16 -12.57 0.24 -1.35
N LEU A 17 -11.39 -0.37 -1.38
CA LEU A 17 -10.19 0.06 -0.66
C LEU A 17 -9.24 0.80 -1.63
N GLU A 18 -8.83 2.01 -1.29
CA GLU A 18 -7.77 2.72 -1.99
C GLU A 18 -6.45 2.59 -1.21
N ILE A 19 -5.35 2.31 -1.91
CA ILE A 19 -3.99 2.21 -1.35
C ILE A 19 -3.05 3.01 -2.25
N HIS A 20 -2.23 3.86 -1.67
CA HIS A 20 -1.16 4.54 -2.40
C HIS A 20 0.13 3.72 -2.30
N ILE A 21 0.72 3.42 -3.45
CA ILE A 21 1.99 2.69 -3.56
C ILE A 21 3.08 3.64 -4.01
N LEU A 22 4.17 3.63 -3.31
CA LEU A 22 5.38 4.38 -3.64
C LEU A 22 6.53 3.42 -3.89
N ALA A 23 7.08 3.45 -5.10
CA ALA A 23 8.30 2.77 -5.47
C ALA A 23 9.51 3.66 -5.19
N LYS A 24 10.60 3.07 -4.76
CA LYS A 24 11.91 3.72 -4.66
C LYS A 24 13.01 2.66 -4.79
N GLN A 25 14.22 3.06 -5.08
CA GLN A 25 15.38 2.18 -5.15
C GLN A 25 15.81 1.76 -3.73
N PHE A 26 15.60 0.50 -3.28
CA PHE A 26 14.99 -0.61 -4.02
C PHE A 26 13.93 -1.29 -3.14
N ASP A 27 12.78 -0.69 -2.96
CA ASP A 27 11.67 -1.25 -2.19
C ASP A 27 10.30 -0.67 -2.60
N TRP A 28 9.26 -1.26 -2.01
CA TRP A 28 7.86 -0.87 -2.18
C TRP A 28 7.31 -0.42 -0.83
N SER A 29 6.75 0.77 -0.79
CA SER A 29 6.03 1.28 0.39
C SER A 29 4.56 1.49 0.06
N ALA A 30 3.69 1.31 1.04
CA ALA A 30 2.25 1.53 0.90
C ALA A 30 1.71 2.46 1.98
N ARG A 31 0.66 3.19 1.62
CA ARG A 31 -0.08 4.09 2.51
C ARG A 31 -1.56 3.81 2.39
N TYR A 32 -2.21 3.69 3.53
CA TYR A 32 -3.66 3.54 3.67
C TYR A 32 -4.22 4.76 4.38
N ALA A 33 -5.39 5.21 3.99
CA ALA A 33 -6.18 6.08 4.83
C ALA A 33 -6.53 5.33 6.12
N GLY A 34 -6.38 5.97 7.24
CA GLY A 34 -6.62 5.35 8.54
C GLY A 34 -8.09 5.10 8.84
N ASN A 35 -8.47 5.22 10.10
CA ASN A 35 -9.85 5.00 10.56
C ASN A 35 -10.82 6.05 10.02
N ASP A 36 -10.34 7.28 9.80
CA ASP A 36 -11.13 8.39 9.25
C ASP A 36 -11.40 8.26 7.75
N LYS A 37 -10.72 7.33 7.05
CA LYS A 37 -10.78 7.07 5.61
C LYS A 37 -10.37 8.27 4.74
N ILE A 38 -9.59 9.17 5.27
CA ILE A 38 -9.09 10.36 4.60
C ILE A 38 -7.57 10.27 4.52
N PHE A 39 -7.01 10.41 3.33
CA PHE A 39 -5.57 10.55 3.19
C PHE A 39 -5.14 11.93 3.63
N ALA A 40 -4.21 12.01 4.57
CA ALA A 40 -3.62 13.26 5.01
C ALA A 40 -2.85 13.96 3.86
N GLN A 41 -2.68 15.26 3.99
CA GLN A 41 -1.95 16.05 3.00
C GLN A 41 -0.47 15.64 2.95
N GLN A 42 0.10 15.62 1.75
CA GLN A 42 1.52 15.34 1.53
C GLN A 42 2.27 16.63 1.23
N ASP A 43 3.45 16.78 1.80
CA ASP A 43 4.35 17.90 1.51
C ASP A 43 5.77 17.37 1.32
N ILE A 44 6.37 17.72 0.19
CA ILE A 44 7.73 17.29 -0.15
C ILE A 44 8.78 17.74 0.89
N ARG A 45 8.52 18.81 1.60
CA ARG A 45 9.40 19.33 2.65
C ARG A 45 9.57 18.34 3.80
N PHE A 46 8.58 17.49 4.04
CA PHE A 46 8.60 16.46 5.09
C PHE A 46 9.00 15.09 4.56
N ALA A 47 9.23 14.96 3.24
CA ALA A 47 9.55 13.68 2.65
C ALA A 47 10.97 13.21 3.02
N ASP A 48 11.06 12.05 3.63
CA ASP A 48 12.29 11.34 3.93
C ASP A 48 12.24 9.91 3.39
N LYS A 49 13.31 9.48 2.71
CA LYS A 49 13.33 8.17 2.03
C LYS A 49 13.12 6.98 2.96
N SER A 50 13.52 7.10 4.22
CA SER A 50 13.56 5.97 5.16
C SER A 50 12.30 5.90 6.02
N ASN A 51 11.89 7.01 6.61
CA ASN A 51 10.87 7.02 7.66
C ASN A 51 9.55 7.67 7.25
N ASN A 52 9.60 8.62 6.32
CA ASN A 52 8.43 9.38 5.88
C ASN A 52 8.40 9.60 4.36
N PRO A 53 8.42 8.54 3.55
CA PRO A 53 8.55 8.69 2.09
C PRO A 53 7.32 9.33 1.44
N PHE A 54 6.21 9.40 2.16
CA PHE A 54 4.98 10.06 1.70
C PHE A 54 4.89 11.55 2.10
N GLY A 55 5.84 12.07 2.89
CA GLY A 55 5.87 13.48 3.25
C GLY A 55 4.69 13.92 4.13
N LEU A 56 4.31 13.11 5.11
CA LEU A 56 3.28 13.49 6.08
C LEU A 56 3.85 14.48 7.10
N ASP A 57 3.05 15.50 7.49
CA ASP A 57 3.50 16.45 8.52
C ASP A 57 3.75 15.72 9.85
N PRO A 58 4.99 15.73 10.38
CA PRO A 58 5.31 15.06 11.64
C PRO A 58 4.63 15.73 12.85
N ASN A 59 4.26 17.00 12.75
CA ASN A 59 3.64 17.76 13.83
C ASN A 59 2.11 17.65 13.86
N ASP A 60 1.50 17.11 12.80
CA ASP A 60 0.05 16.90 12.76
C ASP A 60 -0.33 15.59 13.46
N THR A 61 -0.85 15.71 14.69
CA THR A 61 -1.29 14.57 15.51
C THR A 61 -2.66 14.03 15.11
N SER A 62 -3.37 14.68 14.19
CA SER A 62 -4.64 14.18 13.66
C SER A 62 -4.48 13.09 12.62
N ILE A 63 -3.29 13.00 12.00
CA ILE A 63 -2.98 12.01 10.97
C ILE A 63 -2.98 10.61 11.55
N ASP A 64 -3.85 9.76 11.02
CA ASP A 64 -3.98 8.36 11.40
C ASP A 64 -3.66 7.38 10.24
N ASP A 65 -3.11 7.92 9.15
CA ASP A 65 -2.66 7.15 7.98
C ASP A 65 -1.70 6.02 8.38
N VAL A 66 -1.95 4.85 7.80
CA VAL A 66 -1.12 3.66 8.03
C VAL A 66 -0.05 3.54 6.95
N LEU A 67 1.20 3.54 7.36
CA LEU A 67 2.34 3.32 6.48
C LEU A 67 2.87 1.90 6.61
N VAL A 68 3.08 1.24 5.47
CA VAL A 68 3.87 0.01 5.34
C VAL A 68 5.14 0.42 4.60
N LEU A 69 6.25 0.49 5.31
CA LEU A 69 7.53 0.90 4.75
C LEU A 69 8.36 -0.31 4.35
N ALA A 70 8.93 -0.26 3.14
CA ALA A 70 9.81 -1.30 2.63
C ALA A 70 9.24 -2.72 2.79
N ALA A 71 8.12 -3.02 2.13
CA ALA A 71 7.37 -4.29 2.24
C ALA A 71 8.19 -5.53 1.81
N LYS A 72 9.45 -5.66 2.29
CA LYS A 72 10.43 -6.69 1.90
C LYS A 72 10.25 -8.02 2.60
N ASP A 73 9.51 -8.07 3.67
CA ASP A 73 9.24 -9.31 4.40
C ASP A 73 7.73 -9.58 4.53
N ARG A 74 7.40 -10.82 4.93
CA ARG A 74 5.99 -11.23 5.07
C ARG A 74 5.29 -10.56 6.25
N LYS A 75 6.01 -10.02 7.24
CA LYS A 75 5.43 -9.31 8.38
C LYS A 75 5.09 -7.88 8.02
N GLY A 76 5.97 -7.21 7.25
CA GLY A 76 5.77 -5.88 6.71
C GLY A 76 5.09 -5.85 5.32
N ALA A 77 4.32 -6.88 4.95
CA ALA A 77 3.65 -6.97 3.66
C ALA A 77 2.57 -5.90 3.47
N ILE A 78 2.33 -5.53 2.22
CA ILE A 78 1.14 -4.76 1.82
C ILE A 78 -0.08 -5.66 2.00
N VAL A 79 -1.10 -5.22 2.73
CA VAL A 79 -2.25 -6.04 3.12
C VAL A 79 -3.49 -5.63 2.36
N VAL A 80 -4.23 -6.60 1.81
CA VAL A 80 -5.50 -6.38 1.14
C VAL A 80 -6.56 -7.40 1.60
N PRO A 81 -7.83 -7.01 1.68
CA PRO A 81 -8.91 -7.92 2.03
C PRO A 81 -9.36 -8.78 0.84
N LYS A 82 -9.77 -10.03 1.10
CA LYS A 82 -10.50 -10.90 0.14
C LYS A 82 -11.84 -10.25 -0.26
N ASP A 83 -12.32 -10.55 -1.45
CA ASP A 83 -13.66 -10.18 -1.96
C ASP A 83 -13.99 -8.69 -1.80
N THR A 84 -12.97 -7.85 -1.99
CA THR A 84 -13.08 -6.40 -1.92
C THR A 84 -12.35 -5.80 -3.12
N ALA A 85 -13.00 -4.87 -3.77
CA ALA A 85 -12.37 -4.12 -4.85
C ALA A 85 -11.24 -3.22 -4.29
N VAL A 86 -10.05 -3.35 -4.85
CA VAL A 86 -8.86 -2.59 -4.46
C VAL A 86 -8.43 -1.70 -5.61
N ALA A 87 -8.23 -0.43 -5.30
CA ALA A 87 -7.62 0.54 -6.19
C ALA A 87 -6.21 0.88 -5.67
N LEU A 88 -5.17 0.60 -6.45
CA LEU A 88 -3.84 1.09 -6.17
C LEU A 88 -3.60 2.38 -6.95
N LYS A 89 -3.07 3.39 -6.31
CA LYS A 89 -2.48 4.58 -6.93
C LYS A 89 -0.97 4.48 -6.80
N ILE A 90 -0.31 4.26 -7.92
CA ILE A 90 1.11 3.89 -7.96
C ILE A 90 1.92 5.06 -8.50
N THR A 91 2.99 5.40 -7.79
CA THR A 91 3.97 6.42 -8.20
C THR A 91 5.38 5.98 -7.82
N SER A 92 6.37 6.74 -8.23
CA SER A 92 7.76 6.53 -7.87
C SER A 92 8.37 7.79 -7.27
N MET A 93 9.33 7.61 -6.36
CA MET A 93 10.11 8.67 -5.74
C MET A 93 11.35 9.06 -6.55
N ASP A 94 11.88 8.15 -7.38
CA ASP A 94 13.17 8.33 -8.06
C ASP A 94 13.14 7.99 -9.55
N VAL A 95 13.26 6.74 -9.95
CA VAL A 95 13.26 6.29 -11.35
C VAL A 95 11.97 5.56 -11.68
N ILE A 96 11.80 5.16 -12.93
CA ILE A 96 10.66 4.33 -13.33
C ILE A 96 10.86 2.91 -12.78
N HIS A 97 9.81 2.38 -12.13
CA HIS A 97 9.66 0.99 -11.72
C HIS A 97 8.39 0.40 -12.34
N SER A 98 8.13 -0.88 -12.15
CA SER A 98 6.85 -1.48 -12.53
C SER A 98 6.39 -2.47 -11.47
N PHE A 99 5.29 -2.15 -10.82
CA PHE A 99 4.68 -2.97 -9.76
C PHE A 99 4.00 -4.18 -10.39
N LYS A 100 4.46 -5.37 -10.06
CA LYS A 100 3.93 -6.62 -10.64
C LYS A 100 3.62 -7.66 -9.57
N VAL A 101 2.40 -8.19 -9.59
CA VAL A 101 1.96 -9.36 -8.82
C VAL A 101 1.44 -10.39 -9.82
N LEU A 102 2.32 -11.30 -10.25
CA LEU A 102 2.06 -12.19 -11.38
C LEU A 102 0.81 -13.06 -11.21
N PRO A 103 0.57 -13.75 -10.06
CA PRO A 103 -0.61 -14.60 -9.91
C PRO A 103 -1.93 -13.82 -9.98
N LEU A 104 -1.93 -12.56 -9.63
CA LEU A 104 -3.11 -11.69 -9.68
C LEU A 104 -3.26 -10.98 -11.03
N ARG A 105 -2.32 -11.16 -11.96
CA ARG A 105 -2.27 -10.46 -13.27
C ARG A 105 -2.26 -8.92 -13.11
N VAL A 106 -1.74 -8.43 -11.99
CA VAL A 106 -1.55 -7.00 -11.72
C VAL A 106 -0.17 -6.61 -12.24
N CYS A 107 -0.12 -5.63 -13.12
CA CYS A 107 1.13 -5.03 -13.61
C CYS A 107 0.88 -3.56 -13.96
N LYS A 108 1.63 -2.63 -13.35
CA LYS A 108 1.49 -1.20 -13.59
C LYS A 108 2.79 -0.47 -13.31
N ASP A 109 3.18 0.41 -14.21
CA ASP A 109 4.37 1.23 -14.04
C ASP A 109 4.20 2.23 -12.90
N ALA A 110 5.30 2.47 -12.20
CA ALA A 110 5.47 3.50 -11.19
C ALA A 110 6.38 4.59 -11.77
N ILE A 111 5.81 5.74 -12.13
CA ILE A 111 6.50 6.81 -12.84
C ILE A 111 6.61 8.03 -11.92
N PRO A 112 7.81 8.63 -11.76
CA PRO A 112 7.98 9.85 -10.98
C PRO A 112 7.06 10.98 -11.47
N GLY A 113 6.40 11.65 -10.54
CA GLY A 113 5.49 12.76 -10.84
C GLY A 113 4.11 12.38 -11.36
N LEU A 114 3.86 11.08 -11.62
CA LEU A 114 2.55 10.58 -12.03
C LEU A 114 1.96 9.66 -10.95
N GLN A 115 0.65 9.70 -10.78
CA GLN A 115 -0.09 8.79 -9.93
C GLN A 115 -0.99 7.91 -10.80
N LEU A 116 -0.55 6.68 -11.07
CA LEU A 116 -1.17 5.78 -12.02
C LEU A 116 -2.09 4.78 -11.33
N PRO A 117 -3.38 4.71 -11.70
CA PRO A 117 -4.32 3.79 -11.09
C PRO A 117 -4.26 2.39 -11.70
N ILE A 118 -4.47 1.37 -10.87
CA ILE A 118 -4.83 0.01 -11.28
C ILE A 118 -5.85 -0.56 -10.30
N HIS A 119 -6.78 -1.36 -10.81
CA HIS A 119 -7.86 -1.96 -10.02
C HIS A 119 -7.80 -3.47 -10.09
N PHE A 120 -8.07 -4.14 -8.98
CA PHE A 120 -8.23 -5.59 -8.91
C PHE A 120 -9.12 -6.00 -7.73
N GLU A 121 -9.56 -7.24 -7.75
CA GLU A 121 -10.27 -7.87 -6.64
C GLU A 121 -9.78 -9.31 -6.49
N VAL A 122 -9.35 -9.69 -5.29
CA VAL A 122 -8.94 -11.06 -4.99
C VAL A 122 -10.14 -11.82 -4.45
N LYS A 123 -10.76 -12.64 -5.31
CA LYS A 123 -11.96 -13.41 -4.94
C LYS A 123 -11.59 -14.72 -4.29
N THR A 124 -12.21 -15.02 -3.17
CA THR A 124 -12.00 -16.27 -2.41
C THR A 124 -12.09 -17.51 -3.27
N LYS A 125 -13.03 -17.56 -4.23
CA LYS A 125 -13.24 -18.71 -5.13
C LYS A 125 -12.05 -19.07 -6.03
N TYR A 126 -11.07 -18.15 -6.19
CA TYR A 126 -9.86 -18.38 -6.99
C TYR A 126 -8.60 -18.60 -6.14
N LEU A 127 -8.73 -18.55 -4.82
CA LEU A 127 -7.63 -18.83 -3.90
C LEU A 127 -7.60 -20.32 -3.56
N GLU A 128 -6.45 -20.95 -3.77
CA GLU A 128 -6.27 -22.36 -3.44
C GLU A 128 -6.08 -22.52 -1.92
N PRO A 129 -6.91 -23.32 -1.23
CA PRO A 129 -6.80 -23.50 0.23
C PRO A 129 -5.43 -24.01 0.69
N LYS A 130 -4.75 -24.84 -0.15
CA LYS A 130 -3.40 -25.35 0.12
C LYS A 130 -2.31 -24.28 0.14
N GLU A 131 -2.57 -23.10 -0.42
CA GLU A 131 -1.64 -21.96 -0.46
C GLU A 131 -1.88 -21.01 0.72
N GLU A 132 -2.92 -21.28 1.51
CA GLU A 132 -3.21 -20.54 2.73
C GLU A 132 -2.23 -20.94 3.83
N ASN A 133 -1.62 -19.95 4.49
CA ASN A 133 -0.76 -20.22 5.63
C ASN A 133 -1.58 -20.60 6.89
N LYS A 134 -0.88 -20.94 8.00
CA LYS A 134 -1.52 -21.30 9.27
C LYS A 134 -2.46 -20.21 9.84
N ASP A 135 -2.27 -18.97 9.42
CA ASP A 135 -3.04 -17.81 9.88
C ASP A 135 -4.24 -17.49 8.95
N GLY A 136 -4.49 -18.31 7.95
CA GLY A 136 -5.56 -18.10 6.98
C GLY A 136 -5.26 -16.97 5.98
N GLU A 137 -3.97 -16.77 5.64
CA GLU A 137 -3.49 -15.72 4.77
C GLU A 137 -2.88 -16.30 3.49
N HIS A 138 -3.10 -15.61 2.36
CA HIS A 138 -2.38 -15.89 1.11
C HIS A 138 -1.33 -14.79 0.89
N VAL A 139 -0.11 -15.18 0.55
CA VAL A 139 1.01 -14.24 0.37
C VAL A 139 1.54 -14.36 -1.05
N PHE A 140 1.53 -13.25 -1.77
CA PHE A 140 2.03 -13.12 -3.13
C PHE A 140 3.30 -12.28 -3.17
N LEU A 141 4.21 -12.63 -4.07
CA LEU A 141 5.42 -11.85 -4.33
C LEU A 141 5.07 -10.65 -5.21
N ILE A 142 5.55 -9.47 -4.80
CA ILE A 142 5.62 -8.27 -5.61
C ILE A 142 7.02 -8.22 -6.22
N THR A 143 7.13 -8.00 -7.52
CA THR A 143 8.41 -7.84 -8.21
C THR A 143 8.44 -6.54 -8.99
N CYS A 144 9.63 -5.99 -9.20
CA CYS A 144 9.82 -4.92 -10.17
C CYS A 144 9.94 -5.52 -11.58
N ALA A 145 9.14 -5.04 -12.54
CA ALA A 145 9.14 -5.50 -13.93
C ALA A 145 9.77 -4.48 -14.91
N GLN A 146 10.34 -3.40 -14.40
CA GLN A 146 11.06 -2.37 -15.17
C GLN A 146 12.47 -2.22 -14.61
N LEU A 147 13.50 -2.29 -15.48
CA LEU A 147 14.90 -2.10 -15.05
C LEU A 147 15.06 -0.74 -14.37
N CYS A 148 15.42 -0.74 -13.10
CA CYS A 148 15.44 0.43 -12.24
C CYS A 148 16.80 0.70 -11.55
N GLY A 149 17.85 -0.02 -11.91
CA GLY A 149 19.21 0.12 -11.38
C GLY A 149 19.79 -1.20 -10.86
N ASP A 150 20.93 -1.14 -10.17
CA ASP A 150 21.72 -2.31 -9.76
C ASP A 150 20.95 -3.28 -8.83
N GLY A 151 20.04 -2.74 -8.01
CA GLY A 151 19.21 -3.56 -7.12
C GLY A 151 17.90 -4.06 -7.75
N HIS A 152 17.69 -3.91 -9.07
CA HIS A 152 16.45 -4.31 -9.75
C HIS A 152 16.05 -5.76 -9.46
N GLY A 153 16.98 -6.70 -9.57
CA GLY A 153 16.70 -8.12 -9.35
C GLY A 153 16.31 -8.48 -7.90
N SER A 154 16.65 -7.63 -6.94
CA SER A 154 16.32 -7.79 -5.52
C SER A 154 15.18 -6.89 -5.04
N MET A 155 14.62 -6.07 -5.91
CA MET A 155 13.47 -5.19 -5.58
C MET A 155 12.18 -5.98 -5.51
N ASN A 156 12.05 -6.74 -4.45
CA ASN A 156 10.88 -7.57 -4.16
C ASN A 156 10.08 -7.00 -2.99
N GLY A 157 8.81 -7.32 -2.93
CA GLY A 157 7.91 -7.04 -1.82
C GLY A 157 6.90 -8.16 -1.65
N TYR A 158 6.03 -8.04 -0.65
CA TYR A 158 4.97 -9.02 -0.41
C TYR A 158 3.61 -8.34 -0.33
N LEU A 159 2.64 -8.96 -1.00
CA LEU A 159 1.21 -8.65 -0.90
C LEU A 159 0.53 -9.78 -0.12
N LYS A 160 -0.11 -9.43 0.98
CA LYS A 160 -0.84 -10.36 1.86
C LYS A 160 -2.33 -10.17 1.66
N VAL A 161 -3.03 -11.26 1.41
CA VAL A 161 -4.49 -11.30 1.24
C VAL A 161 -5.11 -11.99 2.45
N ILE A 162 -5.98 -11.28 3.16
CA ILE A 162 -6.62 -11.76 4.40
C ILE A 162 -8.14 -11.56 4.36
N SER A 163 -8.87 -12.08 5.36
CA SER A 163 -10.32 -11.83 5.45
C SER A 163 -10.62 -10.35 5.72
N LYS A 164 -11.83 -9.91 5.39
CA LYS A 164 -12.29 -8.52 5.64
C LYS A 164 -12.23 -8.16 7.12
N GLU A 165 -12.59 -9.09 7.98
CA GLU A 165 -12.61 -8.92 9.43
C GLU A 165 -11.19 -8.71 9.98
N LYS A 166 -10.25 -9.58 9.57
CA LYS A 166 -8.82 -9.44 9.93
C LYS A 166 -8.22 -8.15 9.37
N PHE A 167 -8.59 -7.76 8.15
CA PHE A 167 -8.12 -6.51 7.56
C PHE A 167 -8.60 -5.29 8.35
N LYS A 168 -9.88 -5.26 8.74
CA LYS A 168 -10.43 -4.18 9.55
C LYS A 168 -9.70 -4.05 10.90
N GLN A 169 -9.50 -5.16 11.59
CA GLN A 169 -8.76 -5.18 12.87
C GLN A 169 -7.31 -4.74 12.70
N TRP A 170 -6.64 -5.20 11.63
CA TRP A 170 -5.27 -4.82 11.31
C TRP A 170 -5.16 -3.31 11.03
N LEU A 171 -6.06 -2.75 10.20
CA LEU A 171 -6.05 -1.34 9.84
C LEU A 171 -6.30 -0.47 11.08
N GLU A 172 -7.32 -0.81 11.87
CA GLU A 172 -7.65 -0.09 13.12
C GLU A 172 -6.49 -0.10 14.12
N ALA A 173 -5.89 -1.26 14.37
CA ALA A 173 -4.74 -1.37 15.27
C ALA A 173 -3.54 -0.55 14.78
N LYS A 174 -3.25 -0.56 13.47
CA LYS A 174 -2.15 0.19 12.87
C LYS A 174 -2.40 1.70 12.87
N SER A 175 -3.63 2.13 12.58
CA SER A 175 -4.04 3.53 12.59
C SER A 175 -3.92 4.12 14.01
N ASN A 176 -4.44 3.43 15.02
CA ASN A 176 -4.32 3.84 16.41
C ASN A 176 -2.85 3.92 16.86
N ALA A 177 -2.03 2.95 16.49
CA ALA A 177 -0.60 2.95 16.81
C ALA A 177 0.15 4.10 16.11
N ALA A 178 -0.17 4.40 14.85
CA ALA A 178 0.42 5.50 14.11
C ALA A 178 0.10 6.86 14.75
N GLN A 179 -1.14 7.07 15.14
CA GLN A 179 -1.57 8.30 15.82
C GLN A 179 -0.92 8.45 17.21
N GLN A 180 -0.85 7.35 17.97
CA GLN A 180 -0.19 7.36 19.29
C GLN A 180 1.30 7.72 19.16
N ALA A 181 2.03 7.09 18.23
CA ALA A 181 3.45 7.37 18.00
C ALA A 181 3.72 8.84 17.66
N ARG A 182 2.83 9.48 16.88
CA ARG A 182 2.93 10.93 16.57
C ARG A 182 2.78 11.79 17.79
N ARG A 183 1.82 11.49 18.66
CA ARG A 183 1.60 12.22 19.93
C ARG A 183 2.79 12.09 20.87
N GLU A 184 3.36 10.90 20.97
CA GLU A 184 4.54 10.63 21.81
C GLU A 184 5.78 11.37 21.28
N ASN A 185 6.02 11.35 19.98
CA ASN A 185 7.14 12.06 19.35
C ASN A 185 7.03 13.59 19.56
N LEU A 186 5.83 14.15 19.43
CA LEU A 186 5.61 15.58 19.64
C LEU A 186 5.79 15.96 21.13
N ALA A 187 5.42 15.09 22.07
CA ALA A 187 5.60 15.33 23.50
C ALA A 187 7.07 15.22 23.95
N ALA A 188 7.93 14.56 23.15
CA ALA A 188 9.36 14.38 23.43
C ALA A 188 10.26 15.43 22.77
N ALA A 189 9.73 16.30 21.90
CA ALA A 189 10.44 17.34 21.15
C ALA A 189 10.36 18.70 21.83
#